data_538c551dd24dea6057378f48911aa6eb
#
_entry.id   538c551dd24dea6057378f48911aa6eb
#
_cell.length_a   1.000
_cell.length_b   1.000
_cell.length_c   1.000
_cell.angle_alpha   90.00
_cell.angle_beta   90.00
_cell.angle_gamma   90.00
#
_symmetry.space_group_name_H-M   'P 1'
#
loop_
_entity.id
_entity.type
_entity.pdbx_description
1 polymer ?
#
loop_
_entity_poly.entity_id
_entity_poly.type
_entity_poly.pdbx_seq_one_letter_code
_entity_poly.pdbx_strand_id
1 'polypeptide(L)'
;SDCKLQEGSMRADVNLSVREVGTQEFGTRTEMKNLNSFKAIARAIEGERERQIELIEEGKSVVQETRRWDDNKESSHAMRSKEDAQDYRYFPEPDLVPIVIDDEWIKKIKEKQPEFRDEKLERYKKEFDIPQYDAEILTESKHMADIFEETTAICGKPKKVSNWLMVETMRLLKEHGMEPEDISFSPANLAKLIGLTEDGTINSSVAKEVFEQVFEKNVDPESYVEEHGLKTVNDEGALEEVLKEVIAKNPKAIADYKGGKEKALGALVGQTMKAMKGKANPGMVNEKLREMLK
;
A
#
# COMPACT_ATOMS: atom_id res chain seq x y z
N SER A 1 14.07 -6.44 11.70
CA SER A 1 13.52 -5.53 12.72
C SER A 1 12.25 -4.89 12.16
N ASP A 2 11.30 -4.65 13.03
CA ASP A 2 10.10 -3.83 12.77
C ASP A 2 10.36 -2.32 12.90
N CYS A 3 11.62 -1.95 13.19
CA CYS A 3 12.12 -0.58 13.27
C CYS A 3 11.33 0.35 14.23
N LYS A 4 10.70 -0.22 15.24
CA LYS A 4 9.94 0.55 16.23
C LYS A 4 10.86 1.12 17.31
N LEU A 5 11.16 2.39 17.22
CA LEU A 5 11.99 3.13 18.18
C LEU A 5 11.38 3.14 19.58
N GLN A 6 10.05 3.31 19.70
CA GLN A 6 9.32 3.36 20.96
C GLN A 6 9.31 2.02 21.71
N GLU A 7 9.46 0.90 21.00
CA GLU A 7 9.52 -0.45 21.57
C GLU A 7 10.94 -0.96 21.78
N GLY A 8 11.95 -0.15 21.42
CA GLY A 8 13.35 -0.51 21.55
C GLY A 8 13.88 -1.45 20.48
N SER A 9 13.10 -1.76 19.45
CA SER A 9 13.53 -2.61 18.32
C SER A 9 14.58 -1.93 17.44
N MET A 10 14.67 -0.61 17.53
CA MET A 10 15.67 0.23 16.87
C MET A 10 16.12 1.36 17.81
N ARG A 11 17.35 1.81 17.64
CA ARG A 11 17.88 3.01 18.31
C ARG A 11 18.43 3.95 17.27
N ALA A 12 18.32 5.25 17.54
CA ALA A 12 18.90 6.29 16.71
C ALA A 12 19.64 7.32 17.59
N ASP A 13 20.84 7.66 17.18
CA ASP A 13 21.63 8.77 17.71
C ASP A 13 21.95 9.71 16.52
N VAL A 14 21.63 10.99 16.66
CA VAL A 14 21.87 11.98 15.60
C VAL A 14 23.14 12.75 15.91
N ASN A 15 24.03 12.80 14.94
CA ASN A 15 25.22 13.65 14.99
C ASN A 15 25.07 14.73 13.92
N LEU A 16 25.07 15.99 14.35
CA LEU A 16 24.82 17.14 13.49
C LEU A 16 25.91 18.19 13.64
N SER A 17 26.34 18.77 12.53
CA SER A 17 27.12 20.01 12.47
C SER A 17 26.62 20.87 11.31
N VAL A 18 26.70 22.18 11.46
CA VAL A 18 26.42 23.14 10.40
C VAL A 18 27.72 23.77 9.87
N ARG A 19 27.70 24.12 8.58
CA ARG A 19 28.81 24.82 7.92
C ARG A 19 28.26 25.81 6.88
N GLU A 20 29.06 26.80 6.57
CA GLU A 20 28.69 27.72 5.45
C GLU A 20 28.66 27.01 4.12
N VAL A 21 27.72 27.42 3.27
CA VAL A 21 27.58 26.87 1.92
C VAL A 21 28.84 27.14 1.11
N GLY A 22 29.39 26.09 0.53
CA GLY A 22 30.63 26.16 -0.28
C GLY A 22 31.91 25.81 0.49
N THR A 23 31.87 25.72 1.82
CA THR A 23 33.03 25.22 2.61
C THR A 23 33.09 23.69 2.55
N GLN A 24 34.31 23.13 2.61
CA GLN A 24 34.52 21.68 2.65
C GLN A 24 34.66 21.12 4.08
N GLU A 25 35.13 21.94 5.00
CA GLU A 25 35.34 21.54 6.40
C GLU A 25 34.00 21.47 7.14
N PHE A 26 33.80 20.42 7.92
CA PHE A 26 32.65 20.28 8.79
C PHE A 26 32.75 21.23 10.00
N GLY A 27 31.60 21.72 10.44
CA GLY A 27 31.52 22.45 11.71
C GLY A 27 31.62 21.52 12.91
N THR A 28 31.56 22.13 14.10
CA THR A 28 31.61 21.38 15.37
C THR A 28 30.39 20.51 15.54
N ARG A 29 30.60 19.23 15.79
CA ARG A 29 29.55 18.21 15.89
C ARG A 29 28.94 18.18 17.28
N THR A 30 27.62 18.10 17.36
CA THR A 30 26.87 17.71 18.55
C THR A 30 26.19 16.36 18.34
N GLU A 31 26.04 15.59 19.41
CA GLU A 31 25.35 14.30 19.41
C GLU A 31 24.02 14.46 20.15
N MET A 32 22.91 14.08 19.48
CA MET A 32 21.57 14.16 20.06
C MET A 32 21.06 12.79 20.45
N LYS A 33 20.57 12.66 21.69
CA LYS A 33 20.04 11.43 22.27
C LYS A 33 18.59 11.59 22.72
N ASN A 34 17.98 10.47 23.11
CA ASN A 34 16.58 10.40 23.55
C ASN A 34 15.56 10.63 22.41
N LEU A 35 15.83 10.01 21.28
CA LEU A 35 15.01 10.11 20.07
C LEU A 35 14.17 8.84 19.94
N ASN A 36 12.87 8.93 20.22
CA ASN A 36 12.00 7.78 20.37
C ASN A 36 11.02 7.60 19.20
N SER A 37 11.10 8.41 18.15
CA SER A 37 10.31 8.30 16.94
C SER A 37 10.99 9.01 15.78
N PHE A 38 10.69 8.64 14.54
CA PHE A 38 11.15 9.34 13.34
C PHE A 38 10.75 10.83 13.36
N LYS A 39 9.54 11.12 13.84
CA LYS A 39 9.08 12.50 13.99
C LYS A 39 9.90 13.30 15.00
N ALA A 40 10.27 12.68 16.13
CA ALA A 40 11.17 13.30 17.11
C ALA A 40 12.56 13.53 16.53
N ILE A 41 13.08 12.59 15.73
CA ILE A 41 14.37 12.73 15.03
C ILE A 41 14.34 13.94 14.10
N ALA A 42 13.31 14.06 13.25
CA ALA A 42 13.20 15.19 12.32
C ALA A 42 13.15 16.55 13.05
N ARG A 43 12.34 16.67 14.11
CA ARG A 43 12.27 17.89 14.92
C ARG A 43 13.59 18.21 15.63
N ALA A 44 14.24 17.18 16.14
CA ALA A 44 15.52 17.32 16.81
C ALA A 44 16.62 17.82 15.86
N ILE A 45 16.67 17.31 14.63
CA ILE A 45 17.60 17.77 13.60
C ILE A 45 17.34 19.25 13.30
N GLU A 46 16.09 19.63 13.08
CA GLU A 46 15.74 20.99 12.75
C GLU A 46 16.04 21.96 13.89
N GLY A 47 15.62 21.65 15.11
CA GLY A 47 15.89 22.49 16.28
C GLY A 47 17.39 22.63 16.60
N GLU A 48 18.18 21.57 16.42
CA GLU A 48 19.63 21.65 16.62
C GLU A 48 20.31 22.43 15.50
N ARG A 49 19.85 22.30 14.26
CA ARG A 49 20.32 23.10 13.13
C ARG A 49 20.12 24.59 13.40
N GLU A 50 18.93 25.00 13.79
CA GLU A 50 18.60 26.39 14.12
C GLU A 50 19.48 26.91 15.27
N ARG A 51 19.58 26.16 16.35
CA ARG A 51 20.40 26.52 17.49
C ARG A 51 21.89 26.75 17.12
N GLN A 52 22.48 25.89 16.29
CA GLN A 52 23.88 26.03 15.86
C GLN A 52 24.05 27.26 14.95
N ILE A 53 23.09 27.53 14.06
CA ILE A 53 23.10 28.70 13.19
C ILE A 53 23.05 29.97 14.05
N GLU A 54 22.10 30.07 14.99
CA GLU A 54 21.97 31.21 15.88
C GLU A 54 23.26 31.49 16.67
N LEU A 55 23.89 30.45 17.22
CA LEU A 55 25.17 30.60 17.95
C LEU A 55 26.29 31.17 17.05
N ILE A 56 26.39 30.69 15.82
CA ILE A 56 27.40 31.13 14.87
C ILE A 56 27.13 32.58 14.42
N GLU A 57 25.87 32.91 14.14
CA GLU A 57 25.46 34.27 13.77
C GLU A 57 25.67 35.28 14.90
N GLU A 58 25.54 34.86 16.17
CA GLU A 58 25.87 35.65 17.34
C GLU A 58 27.41 35.75 17.60
N GLY A 59 28.22 35.14 16.76
CA GLY A 59 29.71 35.11 16.94
C GLY A 59 30.18 34.19 18.05
N LYS A 60 29.32 33.26 18.49
CA LYS A 60 29.67 32.24 19.50
C LYS A 60 30.12 30.95 18.80
N SER A 61 30.83 30.11 19.54
CA SER A 61 31.29 28.80 19.06
C SER A 61 30.31 27.70 19.49
N VAL A 62 30.04 26.75 18.57
CA VAL A 62 29.38 25.51 18.96
C VAL A 62 30.33 24.64 19.76
N VAL A 63 29.88 24.14 20.91
CA VAL A 63 30.66 23.22 21.76
C VAL A 63 30.34 21.78 21.37
N GLN A 64 31.35 20.94 21.26
CA GLN A 64 31.21 19.51 21.03
C GLN A 64 30.66 18.83 22.29
N GLU A 65 29.41 18.49 22.29
CA GLU A 65 28.71 17.93 23.45
C GLU A 65 27.64 16.92 23.07
N THR A 66 27.26 16.07 24.03
CA THR A 66 26.06 15.26 23.94
C THR A 66 24.88 16.03 24.50
N ARG A 67 23.79 16.11 23.75
CA ARG A 67 22.55 16.80 24.09
C ARG A 67 21.39 15.83 24.18
N ARG A 68 20.45 16.07 25.08
CA ARG A 68 19.21 15.32 25.20
C ARG A 68 18.07 16.13 24.58
N TRP A 69 17.34 15.51 23.68
CA TRP A 69 16.12 16.07 23.13
C TRP A 69 14.95 15.94 24.09
N ASP A 70 14.19 17.00 24.27
CA ASP A 70 12.90 17.03 24.97
C ASP A 70 11.81 17.31 23.93
N ASP A 71 11.07 16.28 23.58
CA ASP A 71 10.09 16.34 22.50
C ASP A 71 8.86 17.20 22.87
N ASN A 72 8.58 17.37 24.17
CA ASN A 72 7.48 18.21 24.65
C ASN A 72 7.83 19.69 24.63
N LYS A 73 9.10 20.01 24.86
CA LYS A 73 9.62 21.38 24.85
C LYS A 73 10.18 21.80 23.50
N GLU A 74 10.28 20.86 22.56
CA GLU A 74 10.92 21.03 21.25
C GLU A 74 12.32 21.69 21.36
N SER A 75 13.08 21.29 22.38
CA SER A 75 14.40 21.84 22.67
C SER A 75 15.37 20.78 23.16
N SER A 76 16.66 21.06 23.00
CA SER A 76 17.74 20.21 23.51
C SER A 76 18.49 20.89 24.65
N HIS A 77 19.03 20.08 25.57
CA HIS A 77 19.90 20.56 26.64
C HIS A 77 21.13 19.69 26.76
N ALA A 78 22.25 20.32 27.11
CA ALA A 78 23.53 19.65 27.29
C ALA A 78 23.43 18.60 28.40
N MET A 79 23.94 17.41 28.14
CA MET A 79 24.07 16.34 29.15
C MET A 79 25.49 16.22 29.68
N ARG A 80 26.45 16.22 28.78
CA ARG A 80 27.86 15.99 29.06
C ARG A 80 28.71 16.61 27.95
N SER A 81 29.74 17.34 28.31
CA SER A 81 30.79 17.75 27.37
C SER A 81 31.69 16.54 27.11
N LYS A 82 32.01 16.25 25.85
CA LYS A 82 33.04 15.28 25.48
C LYS A 82 34.40 16.00 25.43
N GLU A 83 34.94 16.32 26.57
CA GLU A 83 36.27 16.92 26.63
C GLU A 83 37.38 15.95 26.19
N ASP A 84 37.09 14.63 26.14
CA ASP A 84 38.08 13.59 25.87
C ASP A 84 37.68 12.63 24.74
N ALA A 85 37.37 13.16 23.54
CA ALA A 85 37.19 12.29 22.36
C ALA A 85 38.50 11.56 21.94
N GLN A 86 39.63 11.91 22.52
CA GLN A 86 40.94 11.29 22.27
C GLN A 86 41.13 9.95 23.02
N ASP A 87 40.27 9.59 23.95
CA ASP A 87 40.49 8.45 24.86
C ASP A 87 39.89 7.11 24.36
N TYR A 88 39.43 7.02 23.12
CA TYR A 88 38.95 5.73 22.59
C TYR A 88 40.05 4.74 22.23
N ARG A 89 41.31 5.14 22.19
CA ARG A 89 42.50 4.28 21.97
C ARG A 89 42.25 3.17 20.94
N TYR A 90 41.77 3.53 19.77
CA TYR A 90 41.53 2.57 18.69
C TYR A 90 42.83 1.87 18.31
N PHE A 91 42.85 0.56 18.44
CA PHE A 91 43.91 -0.31 17.95
C PHE A 91 43.27 -1.61 17.43
N PRO A 92 43.89 -2.31 16.47
CA PRO A 92 43.38 -3.59 15.98
C PRO A 92 43.27 -4.58 17.15
N GLU A 93 42.14 -5.27 17.25
CA GLU A 93 41.99 -6.35 18.23
C GLU A 93 42.89 -7.52 17.85
N PRO A 94 43.83 -7.91 18.75
CA PRO A 94 44.87 -8.91 18.43
C PRO A 94 44.30 -10.29 18.18
N ASP A 95 43.11 -10.60 18.71
CA ASP A 95 42.43 -11.91 18.52
C ASP A 95 41.60 -11.98 17.25
N LEU A 96 41.49 -10.89 16.52
CA LEU A 96 40.76 -10.84 15.26
C LEU A 96 41.70 -10.82 14.05
N VAL A 97 41.57 -11.81 13.17
CA VAL A 97 42.32 -11.80 11.91
C VAL A 97 41.72 -10.77 10.94
N PRO A 98 42.53 -10.18 10.04
CA PRO A 98 42.02 -9.31 9.01
C PRO A 98 40.94 -9.97 8.18
N ILE A 99 39.79 -9.30 8.00
CA ILE A 99 38.70 -9.74 7.14
C ILE A 99 38.98 -9.20 5.74
N VAL A 100 39.19 -10.11 4.78
CA VAL A 100 39.39 -9.75 3.38
C VAL A 100 38.06 -9.88 2.66
N ILE A 101 37.54 -8.76 2.18
CA ILE A 101 36.31 -8.69 1.38
C ILE A 101 36.74 -8.59 -0.08
N ASP A 102 36.64 -9.69 -0.81
CA ASP A 102 36.96 -9.75 -2.23
C ASP A 102 35.73 -9.49 -3.12
N ASP A 103 35.98 -9.26 -4.40
CA ASP A 103 34.91 -8.97 -5.37
C ASP A 103 33.94 -10.17 -5.53
N GLU A 104 34.41 -11.39 -5.33
CA GLU A 104 33.58 -12.57 -5.41
C GLU A 104 32.56 -12.63 -4.26
N TRP A 105 32.97 -12.26 -3.05
CA TRP A 105 32.07 -12.16 -1.90
C TRP A 105 31.03 -11.06 -2.13
N ILE A 106 31.45 -9.88 -2.58
CA ILE A 106 30.54 -8.77 -2.91
C ILE A 106 29.54 -9.22 -3.99
N LYS A 107 30.02 -9.90 -5.04
CA LYS A 107 29.13 -10.40 -6.11
C LYS A 107 28.08 -11.37 -5.58
N LYS A 108 28.48 -12.34 -4.76
CA LYS A 108 27.56 -13.31 -4.14
C LYS A 108 26.48 -12.64 -3.26
N ILE A 109 26.84 -11.54 -2.57
CA ILE A 109 25.88 -10.77 -1.77
C ILE A 109 24.92 -10.04 -2.70
N LYS A 110 25.43 -9.35 -3.74
CA LYS A 110 24.59 -8.62 -4.70
C LYS A 110 23.61 -9.52 -5.44
N GLU A 111 24.03 -10.75 -5.81
CA GLU A 111 23.16 -11.73 -6.47
C GLU A 111 21.98 -12.20 -5.58
N LYS A 112 22.13 -12.11 -4.25
CA LYS A 112 21.09 -12.48 -3.29
C LYS A 112 20.31 -11.29 -2.75
N GLN A 113 20.73 -10.09 -3.10
CA GLN A 113 20.10 -8.87 -2.63
C GLN A 113 18.71 -8.75 -3.26
N PRO A 114 17.64 -8.61 -2.46
CA PRO A 114 16.32 -8.35 -3.02
C PRO A 114 16.27 -6.95 -3.64
N GLU A 115 15.41 -6.78 -4.62
CA GLU A 115 15.09 -5.48 -5.18
C GLU A 115 14.56 -4.54 -4.08
N PHE A 116 15.10 -3.33 -4.01
CA PHE A 116 14.69 -2.34 -3.03
C PHE A 116 13.38 -1.66 -3.42
N ARG A 117 12.73 -1.02 -2.44
CA ARG A 117 11.46 -0.33 -2.63
C ARG A 117 11.49 0.68 -3.77
N ASP A 118 12.53 1.51 -3.83
CA ASP A 118 12.64 2.55 -4.86
C ASP A 118 12.77 1.95 -6.27
N GLU A 119 13.49 0.84 -6.41
CA GLU A 119 13.62 0.11 -7.67
C GLU A 119 12.28 -0.51 -8.09
N LYS A 120 11.56 -1.15 -7.13
CA LYS A 120 10.21 -1.68 -7.35
C LYS A 120 9.23 -0.60 -7.80
N LEU A 121 9.24 0.56 -7.13
CA LEU A 121 8.37 1.69 -7.45
C LEU A 121 8.57 2.16 -8.89
N GLU A 122 9.83 2.33 -9.32
CA GLU A 122 10.13 2.71 -10.71
C GLU A 122 9.75 1.60 -11.70
N ARG A 123 9.95 0.34 -11.35
CA ARG A 123 9.56 -0.80 -12.17
C ARG A 123 8.04 -0.89 -12.32
N TYR A 124 7.27 -0.73 -11.25
CA TYR A 124 5.79 -0.77 -11.30
C TYR A 124 5.22 0.30 -12.22
N LYS A 125 5.81 1.48 -12.21
CA LYS A 125 5.42 2.57 -13.11
C LYS A 125 5.75 2.26 -14.57
N LYS A 126 6.97 1.75 -14.85
CA LYS A 126 7.47 1.53 -16.21
C LYS A 126 6.91 0.28 -16.86
N GLU A 127 6.89 -0.83 -16.14
CA GLU A 127 6.53 -2.13 -16.70
C GLU A 127 5.03 -2.43 -16.59
N PHE A 128 4.41 -2.00 -15.49
CA PHE A 128 3.00 -2.32 -15.21
C PHE A 128 2.06 -1.14 -15.45
N ASP A 129 2.61 0.04 -15.76
CA ASP A 129 1.85 1.28 -15.96
C ASP A 129 0.91 1.57 -14.77
N ILE A 130 1.44 1.38 -13.55
CA ILE A 130 0.75 1.67 -12.30
C ILE A 130 0.97 3.15 -11.95
N PRO A 131 -0.09 3.89 -11.58
CA PRO A 131 0.03 5.27 -11.12
C PRO A 131 1.01 5.41 -9.94
N GLN A 132 1.71 6.53 -9.86
CA GLN A 132 2.69 6.80 -8.79
C GLN A 132 2.12 6.54 -7.39
N TYR A 133 0.93 7.07 -7.12
CA TYR A 133 0.26 6.91 -5.82
C TYR A 133 -0.01 5.44 -5.46
N ASP A 134 -0.52 4.65 -6.42
CA ASP A 134 -0.79 3.23 -6.20
C ASP A 134 0.51 2.45 -6.00
N ALA A 135 1.54 2.75 -6.78
CA ALA A 135 2.85 2.12 -6.66
C ALA A 135 3.51 2.40 -5.28
N GLU A 136 3.37 3.62 -4.76
CA GLU A 136 3.85 3.99 -3.42
C GLU A 136 3.20 3.15 -2.32
N ILE A 137 1.88 2.98 -2.37
CA ILE A 137 1.14 2.18 -1.38
C ILE A 137 1.45 0.69 -1.53
N LEU A 138 1.43 0.15 -2.75
CA LEU A 138 1.73 -1.25 -3.01
C LEU A 138 3.14 -1.66 -2.57
N THR A 139 4.09 -0.72 -2.57
CA THR A 139 5.49 -0.95 -2.17
C THR A 139 5.80 -0.55 -0.73
N GLU A 140 4.82 -0.03 0.03
CA GLU A 140 5.02 0.35 1.43
C GLU A 140 5.25 -0.89 2.32
N SER A 141 4.47 -1.94 2.10
CA SER A 141 4.65 -3.25 2.74
C SER A 141 5.29 -4.24 1.77
N LYS A 142 6.30 -4.97 2.25
CA LYS A 142 6.91 -6.05 1.45
C LYS A 142 5.87 -7.12 1.12
N HIS A 143 5.03 -7.48 2.08
CA HIS A 143 4.01 -8.52 1.90
C HIS A 143 2.98 -8.12 0.83
N MET A 144 2.52 -6.86 0.84
CA MET A 144 1.63 -6.33 -0.20
C MET A 144 2.28 -6.35 -1.58
N ALA A 145 3.56 -5.97 -1.67
CA ALA A 145 4.32 -6.00 -2.92
C ALA A 145 4.47 -7.43 -3.46
N ASP A 146 4.77 -8.39 -2.59
CA ASP A 146 4.90 -9.80 -2.96
C ASP A 146 3.55 -10.34 -3.50
N ILE A 147 2.42 -10.08 -2.83
CA ILE A 147 1.07 -10.45 -3.29
C ILE A 147 0.77 -9.83 -4.67
N PHE A 148 1.08 -8.54 -4.84
CA PHE A 148 0.87 -7.86 -6.13
C PHE A 148 1.67 -8.51 -7.26
N GLU A 149 2.96 -8.78 -7.05
CA GLU A 149 3.85 -9.36 -8.05
C GLU A 149 3.44 -10.80 -8.39
N GLU A 150 3.20 -11.64 -7.38
CA GLU A 150 2.81 -13.03 -7.59
C GLU A 150 1.45 -13.15 -8.30
N THR A 151 0.46 -12.37 -7.86
CA THR A 151 -0.86 -12.34 -8.52
C THR A 151 -0.74 -11.86 -9.96
N THR A 152 0.05 -10.82 -10.19
CA THR A 152 0.30 -10.27 -11.54
C THR A 152 1.01 -11.29 -12.44
N ALA A 153 1.98 -12.03 -11.92
CA ALA A 153 2.66 -13.07 -12.66
C ALA A 153 1.71 -14.19 -13.10
N ILE A 154 0.71 -14.53 -12.28
CA ILE A 154 -0.28 -15.57 -12.60
C ILE A 154 -1.30 -15.07 -13.63
N CYS A 155 -1.91 -13.90 -13.43
CA CYS A 155 -3.02 -13.45 -14.27
C CYS A 155 -2.63 -12.52 -15.42
N GLY A 156 -1.42 -11.94 -15.42
CA GLY A 156 -0.95 -11.01 -16.45
C GLY A 156 -1.68 -9.67 -16.49
N LYS A 157 -2.38 -9.27 -15.40
CA LYS A 157 -3.25 -8.10 -15.38
C LYS A 157 -2.92 -7.12 -14.24
N PRO A 158 -1.76 -6.46 -14.26
CA PRO A 158 -1.26 -5.66 -13.13
C PRO A 158 -2.26 -4.57 -12.68
N LYS A 159 -2.91 -3.86 -13.60
CA LYS A 159 -3.89 -2.81 -13.24
C LYS A 159 -5.12 -3.36 -12.51
N LYS A 160 -5.55 -4.57 -12.86
CA LYS A 160 -6.67 -5.21 -12.16
C LYS A 160 -6.26 -5.65 -10.77
N VAL A 161 -5.08 -6.26 -10.65
CA VAL A 161 -4.50 -6.64 -9.36
C VAL A 161 -4.34 -5.43 -8.46
N SER A 162 -3.72 -4.35 -8.96
CA SER A 162 -3.61 -3.08 -8.23
C SER A 162 -4.96 -2.60 -7.72
N ASN A 163 -5.98 -2.56 -8.58
CA ASN A 163 -7.31 -2.10 -8.19
C ASN A 163 -7.95 -2.96 -7.08
N TRP A 164 -7.81 -4.29 -7.14
CA TRP A 164 -8.30 -5.18 -6.09
C TRP A 164 -7.58 -4.96 -4.76
N LEU A 165 -6.27 -4.79 -4.79
CA LEU A 165 -5.49 -4.53 -3.59
C LEU A 165 -5.78 -3.14 -3.01
N MET A 166 -5.81 -2.11 -3.84
CA MET A 166 -6.02 -0.73 -3.42
C MET A 166 -7.44 -0.44 -2.92
N VAL A 167 -8.44 -1.09 -3.49
CA VAL A 167 -9.85 -0.78 -3.17
C VAL A 167 -10.41 -1.80 -2.17
N GLU A 168 -10.51 -3.06 -2.57
CA GLU A 168 -11.21 -4.05 -1.76
C GLU A 168 -10.34 -4.59 -0.61
N THR A 169 -9.06 -4.88 -0.85
CA THR A 169 -8.16 -5.37 0.21
C THR A 169 -7.94 -4.29 1.27
N MET A 170 -7.64 -3.04 0.88
CA MET A 170 -7.46 -1.96 1.84
C MET A 170 -8.74 -1.63 2.62
N ARG A 171 -9.93 -1.77 1.98
CA ARG A 171 -11.22 -1.65 2.66
C ARG A 171 -11.36 -2.71 3.77
N LEU A 172 -11.12 -3.98 3.43
CA LEU A 172 -11.27 -5.09 4.38
C LEU A 172 -10.23 -5.01 5.52
N LEU A 173 -8.97 -4.68 5.23
CA LEU A 173 -7.95 -4.45 6.25
C LEU A 173 -8.42 -3.40 7.26
N LYS A 174 -8.94 -2.28 6.77
CA LYS A 174 -9.43 -1.19 7.63
C LYS A 174 -10.66 -1.62 8.45
N GLU A 175 -11.60 -2.35 7.84
CA GLU A 175 -12.81 -2.83 8.52
C GLU A 175 -12.50 -3.82 9.63
N HIS A 176 -11.50 -4.67 9.43
CA HIS A 176 -11.06 -5.68 10.40
C HIS A 176 -9.96 -5.19 11.36
N GLY A 177 -9.44 -3.96 11.18
CA GLY A 177 -8.33 -3.43 11.97
C GLY A 177 -7.02 -4.21 11.80
N MET A 178 -6.79 -4.72 10.59
CA MET A 178 -5.63 -5.52 10.19
C MET A 178 -4.60 -4.68 9.45
N GLU A 179 -3.34 -5.10 9.51
CA GLU A 179 -2.25 -4.54 8.72
C GLU A 179 -2.00 -5.39 7.46
N PRO A 180 -1.30 -4.87 6.44
CA PRO A 180 -0.98 -5.63 5.23
C PRO A 180 -0.28 -6.97 5.48
N GLU A 181 0.50 -7.07 6.54
CA GLU A 181 1.20 -8.28 6.98
C GLU A 181 0.28 -9.41 7.46
N ASP A 182 -0.96 -9.07 7.81
CA ASP A 182 -1.96 -10.03 8.27
C ASP A 182 -2.74 -10.70 7.13
N ILE A 183 -2.53 -10.28 5.88
CA ILE A 183 -3.18 -10.87 4.72
C ILE A 183 -2.77 -12.33 4.59
N SER A 184 -3.76 -13.24 4.58
CA SER A 184 -3.55 -14.68 4.54
C SER A 184 -4.04 -15.36 3.27
N PHE A 185 -4.75 -14.65 2.39
CA PHE A 185 -5.20 -15.24 1.13
C PHE A 185 -4.05 -15.46 0.16
N SER A 186 -4.18 -16.49 -0.68
CA SER A 186 -3.16 -16.79 -1.67
C SER A 186 -3.27 -15.90 -2.92
N PRO A 187 -2.13 -15.46 -3.50
CA PRO A 187 -2.11 -14.75 -4.78
C PRO A 187 -2.84 -15.51 -5.91
N ALA A 188 -2.78 -16.85 -5.87
CA ALA A 188 -3.46 -17.70 -6.84
C ALA A 188 -4.99 -17.54 -6.77
N ASN A 189 -5.56 -17.45 -5.56
CA ASN A 189 -7.01 -17.26 -5.40
C ASN A 189 -7.46 -15.87 -5.86
N LEU A 190 -6.67 -14.83 -5.61
CA LEU A 190 -6.95 -13.50 -6.15
C LEU A 190 -6.87 -13.51 -7.69
N ALA A 191 -5.87 -14.17 -8.27
CA ALA A 191 -5.74 -14.31 -9.73
C ALA A 191 -6.93 -15.04 -10.37
N LYS A 192 -7.40 -16.14 -9.75
CA LYS A 192 -8.61 -16.87 -10.20
C LYS A 192 -9.85 -15.99 -10.15
N LEU A 193 -10.06 -15.25 -9.06
CA LEU A 193 -11.17 -14.33 -8.93
C LEU A 193 -11.18 -13.26 -10.02
N ILE A 194 -10.00 -12.69 -10.31
CA ILE A 194 -9.85 -11.75 -11.42
C ILE A 194 -10.20 -12.41 -12.75
N GLY A 195 -9.75 -13.64 -12.98
CA GLY A 195 -10.09 -14.42 -14.17
C GLY A 195 -11.62 -14.60 -14.34
N LEU A 196 -12.30 -15.08 -13.30
CA LEU A 196 -13.76 -15.28 -13.30
C LEU A 196 -14.55 -13.98 -13.57
N THR A 197 -14.00 -12.84 -13.18
CA THR A 197 -14.61 -11.53 -13.42
C THR A 197 -14.39 -11.07 -14.86
N GLU A 198 -13.20 -11.31 -15.40
CA GLU A 198 -12.82 -10.87 -16.76
C GLU A 198 -13.47 -11.71 -17.86
N ASP A 199 -13.66 -13.00 -17.64
CA ASP A 199 -14.37 -13.88 -18.58
C ASP A 199 -15.91 -13.78 -18.48
N GLY A 200 -16.40 -12.99 -17.49
CA GLY A 200 -17.83 -12.76 -17.29
C GLY A 200 -18.55 -13.91 -16.58
N THR A 201 -17.83 -14.90 -16.06
CA THR A 201 -18.39 -15.99 -15.25
C THR A 201 -19.13 -15.45 -14.02
N ILE A 202 -18.60 -14.39 -13.42
CA ILE A 202 -19.26 -13.63 -12.36
C ILE A 202 -19.20 -12.13 -12.67
N ASN A 203 -20.19 -11.39 -12.19
CA ASN A 203 -20.17 -9.93 -12.29
C ASN A 203 -19.42 -9.28 -11.11
N SER A 204 -19.14 -7.99 -11.21
CA SER A 204 -18.35 -7.25 -10.21
C SER A 204 -18.98 -7.25 -8.80
N SER A 205 -20.31 -7.33 -8.68
CA SER A 205 -20.98 -7.38 -7.37
C SER A 205 -20.75 -8.73 -6.68
N VAL A 206 -20.92 -9.80 -7.42
CA VAL A 206 -20.66 -11.17 -6.95
C VAL A 206 -19.18 -11.34 -6.65
N ALA A 207 -18.30 -10.77 -7.49
CA ALA A 207 -16.86 -10.85 -7.27
C ALA A 207 -16.44 -10.25 -5.92
N LYS A 208 -17.05 -9.15 -5.49
CA LYS A 208 -16.79 -8.55 -4.17
C LYS A 208 -17.24 -9.45 -3.03
N GLU A 209 -18.41 -10.06 -3.14
CA GLU A 209 -18.91 -11.03 -2.16
C GLU A 209 -18.00 -12.26 -2.06
N VAL A 210 -17.55 -12.80 -3.19
CA VAL A 210 -16.60 -13.92 -3.23
C VAL A 210 -15.26 -13.51 -2.64
N PHE A 211 -14.79 -12.27 -2.92
CA PHE A 211 -13.53 -11.78 -2.39
C PHE A 211 -13.52 -11.66 -0.87
N GLU A 212 -14.63 -11.30 -0.24
CA GLU A 212 -14.73 -11.30 1.21
C GLU A 212 -14.46 -12.69 1.80
N GLN A 213 -14.97 -13.75 1.17
CA GLN A 213 -14.68 -15.13 1.60
C GLN A 213 -13.24 -15.56 1.28
N VAL A 214 -12.68 -15.09 0.16
CA VAL A 214 -11.26 -15.28 -0.15
C VAL A 214 -10.39 -14.59 0.89
N PHE A 215 -10.71 -13.36 1.25
CA PHE A 215 -9.97 -12.58 2.23
C PHE A 215 -10.01 -13.22 3.63
N GLU A 216 -11.20 -13.61 4.10
CA GLU A 216 -11.37 -14.16 5.46
C GLU A 216 -10.90 -15.60 5.62
N LYS A 217 -11.10 -16.44 4.61
CA LYS A 217 -10.96 -17.91 4.72
C LYS A 217 -10.05 -18.52 3.65
N ASN A 218 -9.50 -17.71 2.76
CA ASN A 218 -8.69 -18.16 1.62
C ASN A 218 -9.37 -19.28 0.80
N VAL A 219 -10.70 -19.18 0.60
CA VAL A 219 -11.45 -20.16 -0.19
C VAL A 219 -11.01 -20.13 -1.66
N ASP A 220 -11.13 -21.27 -2.35
CA ASP A 220 -10.97 -21.30 -3.81
C ASP A 220 -12.17 -20.64 -4.49
N PRO A 221 -11.98 -19.56 -5.27
CA PRO A 221 -13.09 -18.80 -5.83
C PRO A 221 -13.94 -19.60 -6.81
N GLU A 222 -13.33 -20.49 -7.61
CA GLU A 222 -14.05 -21.30 -8.58
C GLU A 222 -15.01 -22.26 -7.89
N SER A 223 -14.51 -23.00 -6.90
CA SER A 223 -15.31 -23.92 -6.09
C SER A 223 -16.42 -23.19 -5.35
N TYR A 224 -16.10 -22.05 -4.74
CA TYR A 224 -17.10 -21.26 -4.00
C TYR A 224 -18.23 -20.76 -4.93
N VAL A 225 -17.89 -20.23 -6.10
CA VAL A 225 -18.86 -19.78 -7.11
C VAL A 225 -19.75 -20.93 -7.59
N GLU A 226 -19.19 -22.12 -7.76
CA GLU A 226 -19.92 -23.30 -8.21
C GLU A 226 -20.87 -23.82 -7.13
N GLU A 227 -20.39 -24.04 -5.92
CA GLU A 227 -21.18 -24.53 -4.78
C GLU A 227 -22.36 -23.63 -4.43
N HIS A 228 -22.18 -22.31 -4.55
CA HIS A 228 -23.23 -21.33 -4.24
C HIS A 228 -24.04 -20.90 -5.46
N GLY A 229 -23.74 -21.49 -6.62
CA GLY A 229 -24.44 -21.19 -7.88
C GLY A 229 -24.41 -19.71 -8.24
N LEU A 230 -23.23 -19.05 -8.07
CA LEU A 230 -23.06 -17.60 -8.27
C LEU A 230 -22.68 -17.22 -9.70
N LYS A 231 -22.60 -18.18 -10.60
CA LYS A 231 -22.32 -17.91 -12.02
C LYS A 231 -23.36 -16.97 -12.61
N THR A 232 -22.91 -16.06 -13.46
CA THR A 232 -23.78 -15.13 -14.19
C THR A 232 -24.74 -15.94 -15.06
N VAL A 233 -26.04 -15.65 -14.94
CA VAL A 233 -27.07 -16.27 -15.78
C VAL A 233 -27.07 -15.53 -17.11
N ASN A 234 -26.51 -16.16 -18.14
CA ASN A 234 -26.51 -15.66 -19.51
C ASN A 234 -27.67 -16.25 -20.35
N ASP A 235 -28.65 -16.86 -19.69
CA ASP A 235 -29.85 -17.37 -20.37
C ASP A 235 -30.75 -16.20 -20.74
N GLU A 236 -30.76 -15.86 -22.04
CA GLU A 236 -31.56 -14.79 -22.59
C GLU A 236 -33.06 -15.02 -22.35
N GLY A 237 -33.51 -16.28 -22.36
CA GLY A 237 -34.92 -16.62 -22.15
C GLY A 237 -35.39 -16.35 -20.72
N ALA A 238 -34.58 -16.79 -19.73
CA ALA A 238 -34.86 -16.51 -18.32
C ALA A 238 -34.77 -14.99 -18.00
N LEU A 239 -33.84 -14.28 -18.64
CA LEU A 239 -33.71 -12.83 -18.51
C LEU A 239 -34.96 -12.12 -19.10
N GLU A 240 -35.43 -12.53 -20.28
CA GLU A 240 -36.60 -11.92 -20.91
C GLU A 240 -37.89 -12.11 -20.10
N GLU A 241 -38.09 -13.26 -19.46
CA GLU A 241 -39.25 -13.49 -18.57
C GLU A 241 -39.23 -12.54 -17.38
N VAL A 242 -38.06 -12.42 -16.70
CA VAL A 242 -37.91 -11.50 -15.58
C VAL A 242 -38.07 -10.03 -16.02
N LEU A 243 -37.53 -9.66 -17.17
CA LEU A 243 -37.72 -8.32 -17.74
C LEU A 243 -39.19 -8.00 -18.01
N LYS A 244 -39.97 -8.94 -18.59
CA LYS A 244 -41.41 -8.77 -18.80
C LYS A 244 -42.16 -8.54 -17.49
N GLU A 245 -41.80 -9.29 -16.43
CA GLU A 245 -42.40 -9.08 -15.11
C GLU A 245 -42.04 -7.71 -14.50
N VAL A 246 -40.77 -7.33 -14.57
CA VAL A 246 -40.32 -6.04 -14.04
C VAL A 246 -40.95 -4.88 -14.78
N ILE A 247 -41.06 -4.96 -16.10
CA ILE A 247 -41.75 -4.00 -16.94
C ILE A 247 -43.23 -3.90 -16.52
N ALA A 248 -43.92 -5.02 -16.40
CA ALA A 248 -45.33 -5.05 -16.02
C ALA A 248 -45.63 -4.45 -14.64
N LYS A 249 -44.69 -4.64 -13.70
CA LYS A 249 -44.80 -4.11 -12.31
C LYS A 249 -44.43 -2.63 -12.17
N ASN A 250 -43.84 -1.99 -13.20
CA ASN A 250 -43.31 -0.62 -13.12
C ASN A 250 -43.83 0.32 -14.24
N PRO A 251 -45.15 0.48 -14.45
CA PRO A 251 -45.68 1.32 -15.52
C PRO A 251 -45.25 2.79 -15.44
N LYS A 252 -45.05 3.30 -14.23
CA LYS A 252 -44.59 4.71 -14.00
C LYS A 252 -43.15 4.92 -14.48
N ALA A 253 -42.26 3.98 -14.20
CA ALA A 253 -40.85 4.09 -14.65
C ALA A 253 -40.75 4.00 -16.17
N ILE A 254 -41.64 3.22 -16.82
CA ILE A 254 -41.73 3.12 -18.28
C ILE A 254 -42.20 4.45 -18.88
N ALA A 255 -43.27 5.05 -18.33
CA ALA A 255 -43.78 6.33 -18.78
C ALA A 255 -42.69 7.44 -18.63
N ASP A 256 -41.98 7.47 -17.52
CA ASP A 256 -40.88 8.41 -17.29
C ASP A 256 -39.73 8.21 -18.30
N TYR A 257 -39.36 6.95 -18.61
CA TYR A 257 -38.34 6.65 -19.61
C TYR A 257 -38.78 7.07 -21.03
N LYS A 258 -40.00 6.72 -21.44
CA LYS A 258 -40.57 7.15 -22.72
C LYS A 258 -40.75 8.68 -22.79
N GLY A 259 -40.91 9.35 -21.67
CA GLY A 259 -40.91 10.81 -21.53
C GLY A 259 -39.53 11.46 -21.53
N GLY A 260 -38.47 10.71 -21.84
CA GLY A 260 -37.09 11.23 -21.98
C GLY A 260 -36.24 11.22 -20.69
N LYS A 261 -36.71 10.65 -19.59
CA LYS A 261 -35.94 10.54 -18.34
C LYS A 261 -35.08 9.28 -18.32
N GLU A 262 -33.88 9.34 -18.88
CA GLU A 262 -32.97 8.17 -18.94
C GLU A 262 -32.66 7.54 -17.56
N LYS A 263 -32.68 8.31 -16.47
CA LYS A 263 -32.48 7.78 -15.10
C LYS A 263 -33.54 6.74 -14.69
N ALA A 264 -34.72 6.74 -15.30
CA ALA A 264 -35.75 5.77 -15.03
C ALA A 264 -35.37 4.34 -15.52
N LEU A 265 -34.55 4.24 -16.56
CA LEU A 265 -33.98 2.98 -17.01
C LEU A 265 -33.08 2.33 -15.96
N GLY A 266 -32.28 3.12 -15.26
CA GLY A 266 -31.41 2.67 -14.14
C GLY A 266 -32.22 2.02 -13.01
N ALA A 267 -33.41 2.54 -12.71
CA ALA A 267 -34.30 1.95 -11.72
C ALA A 267 -34.82 0.59 -12.14
N LEU A 268 -35.20 0.42 -13.45
CA LEU A 268 -35.62 -0.87 -14.01
C LEU A 268 -34.46 -1.88 -14.01
N VAL A 269 -33.25 -1.46 -14.38
CA VAL A 269 -32.06 -2.29 -14.29
C VAL A 269 -31.84 -2.77 -12.85
N GLY A 270 -31.89 -1.87 -11.86
CA GLY A 270 -31.76 -2.23 -10.45
C GLY A 270 -32.76 -3.23 -9.95
N GLN A 271 -34.05 -3.12 -10.39
CA GLN A 271 -35.09 -4.05 -10.02
C GLN A 271 -34.90 -5.41 -10.71
N THR A 272 -34.47 -5.43 -11.96
CA THR A 272 -34.13 -6.66 -12.66
C THR A 272 -32.98 -7.38 -12.00
N MET A 273 -31.93 -6.65 -11.67
CA MET A 273 -30.78 -7.19 -10.92
C MET A 273 -31.21 -7.80 -9.58
N LYS A 274 -32.11 -7.12 -8.86
CA LYS A 274 -32.66 -7.64 -7.59
C LYS A 274 -33.48 -8.92 -7.81
N ALA A 275 -34.35 -8.97 -8.84
CA ALA A 275 -35.14 -10.13 -9.17
C ALA A 275 -34.28 -11.34 -9.58
N MET A 276 -33.16 -11.08 -10.27
CA MET A 276 -32.15 -12.06 -10.67
C MET A 276 -31.12 -12.36 -9.56
N LYS A 277 -31.36 -11.86 -8.33
CA LYS A 277 -30.44 -12.03 -7.18
C LYS A 277 -29.00 -11.60 -7.49
N GLY A 278 -28.81 -10.55 -8.25
CA GLY A 278 -27.51 -10.03 -8.64
C GLY A 278 -26.74 -10.84 -9.70
N LYS A 279 -27.32 -11.94 -10.22
CA LYS A 279 -26.63 -12.87 -11.15
C LYS A 279 -26.75 -12.51 -12.63
N ALA A 280 -27.51 -11.50 -12.99
CA ALA A 280 -27.59 -11.03 -14.37
C ALA A 280 -26.42 -10.14 -14.75
N ASN A 281 -26.07 -10.12 -16.04
CA ASN A 281 -25.11 -9.15 -16.58
C ASN A 281 -25.80 -7.78 -16.72
N PRO A 282 -25.36 -6.73 -15.99
CA PRO A 282 -26.01 -5.41 -16.06
C PRO A 282 -26.00 -4.79 -17.46
N GLY A 283 -24.98 -5.06 -18.27
CA GLY A 283 -24.90 -4.63 -19.66
C GLY A 283 -25.99 -5.25 -20.51
N MET A 284 -26.16 -6.57 -20.46
CA MET A 284 -27.22 -7.29 -21.16
C MET A 284 -28.62 -6.86 -20.71
N VAL A 285 -28.80 -6.66 -19.38
CA VAL A 285 -30.09 -6.16 -18.84
C VAL A 285 -30.41 -4.78 -19.42
N ASN A 286 -29.45 -3.90 -19.49
CA ASN A 286 -29.63 -2.54 -20.03
C ASN A 286 -29.95 -2.57 -21.53
N GLU A 287 -29.25 -3.39 -22.29
CA GLU A 287 -29.45 -3.54 -23.74
C GLU A 287 -30.84 -4.11 -24.04
N LYS A 288 -31.21 -5.21 -23.40
CA LYS A 288 -32.54 -5.85 -23.58
C LYS A 288 -33.68 -4.95 -23.11
N LEU A 289 -33.51 -4.21 -21.99
CA LEU A 289 -34.51 -3.21 -21.56
C LEU A 289 -34.70 -2.12 -22.62
N ARG A 290 -33.64 -1.63 -23.24
CA ARG A 290 -33.71 -0.63 -24.31
C ARG A 290 -34.40 -1.18 -25.55
N GLU A 291 -34.19 -2.45 -25.90
CA GLU A 291 -34.88 -3.12 -27.00
C GLU A 291 -36.38 -3.28 -26.72
N MET A 292 -36.75 -3.74 -25.52
CA MET A 292 -38.14 -4.00 -25.14
C MET A 292 -38.95 -2.71 -24.90
N LEU A 293 -38.34 -1.59 -24.66
CA LEU A 293 -38.98 -0.30 -24.38
C LEU A 293 -39.02 0.65 -25.59
N LYS A 294 -38.37 0.28 -26.69
CA LYS A 294 -38.54 0.99 -27.98
C LYS A 294 -39.97 0.87 -28.46
#